data_3d4290a066dbb00bd2d4d8a75da214b9
#
_entry.id   3d4290a066dbb00bd2d4d8a75da214b9
#
_cell.length_a   1.000
_cell.length_b   1.000
_cell.length_c   1.000
_cell.angle_alpha   90.00
_cell.angle_beta   90.00
_cell.angle_gamma   90.00
#
_symmetry.space_group_name_H-M   'P 1'
#
loop_
_entity.id
_entity.type
_entity.pdbx_description
1 polymer ?
#
loop_
_entity_poly.entity_id
_entity_poly.type
_entity_poly.pdbx_seq_one_letter_code
_entity_poly.pdbx_strand_id
1 'polypeptide(L)'
;MPLLSTIGAASSKGFSSGSRPPTARFLIIAGGGGGESAAPNSTANGGGGAGGQREFEDFALTLGTTYTVTVGGGGSAGANGSSSSAFSYPTTGGGAGRGGTGLSGGSGGGGGGALGGGDPGGSGNAGGYSPVEGYAGGAGNGGSASGCGGGGGGA
;
A
#
# COMPACT_ATOMS: atom_id res chain seq x y z
N MET A 1 -41.55 -21.44 48.61
CA MET A 1 -40.34 -20.77 49.00
C MET A 1 -39.23 -21.10 48.03
N PRO A 2 -38.51 -20.13 47.64
CA PRO A 2 -38.58 -19.53 46.28
C PRO A 2 -37.48 -20.03 45.38
N LEU A 3 -37.88 -20.43 44.22
CA LEU A 3 -37.03 -20.75 43.07
C LEU A 3 -36.34 -19.52 42.42
N LEU A 4 -36.51 -18.32 43.02
CA LEU A 4 -35.95 -17.09 42.40
C LEU A 4 -34.44 -16.92 42.59
N SER A 5 -33.83 -17.52 43.60
CA SER A 5 -32.41 -17.39 43.89
C SER A 5 -31.51 -18.21 42.93
N THR A 6 -32.09 -19.29 42.38
CA THR A 6 -31.36 -20.20 41.49
C THR A 6 -31.29 -19.68 40.02
N ILE A 7 -32.30 -18.92 39.60
CA ILE A 7 -32.34 -18.37 38.23
C ILE A 7 -31.33 -17.19 38.06
N GLY A 8 -31.19 -16.38 39.11
CA GLY A 8 -30.22 -15.27 39.09
C GLY A 8 -28.77 -15.72 39.08
N ALA A 9 -28.44 -16.82 39.77
CA ALA A 9 -27.09 -17.38 39.80
C ALA A 9 -26.71 -18.10 38.50
N ALA A 10 -27.66 -18.69 37.80
CA ALA A 10 -27.42 -19.33 36.51
C ALA A 10 -27.22 -18.31 35.38
N SER A 11 -27.93 -17.18 35.46
CA SER A 11 -27.80 -16.13 34.45
C SER A 11 -26.50 -15.35 34.59
N SER A 12 -25.96 -15.17 35.79
CA SER A 12 -24.66 -14.52 35.98
C SER A 12 -23.46 -15.35 35.49
N LYS A 13 -23.59 -16.67 35.50
CA LYS A 13 -22.57 -17.57 34.93
C LYS A 13 -22.60 -17.65 33.40
N GLY A 14 -23.73 -17.36 32.79
CA GLY A 14 -23.86 -17.31 31.33
C GLY A 14 -23.21 -16.09 30.69
N PHE A 15 -22.99 -15.00 31.44
CA PHE A 15 -22.32 -13.78 30.96
C PHE A 15 -20.84 -13.70 31.31
N SER A 16 -20.30 -14.63 32.07
CA SER A 16 -18.86 -14.71 32.38
C SER A 16 -18.10 -15.70 31.51
N SER A 17 -18.70 -16.20 30.43
CA SER A 17 -17.98 -16.97 29.43
C SER A 17 -16.94 -16.03 28.76
N GLY A 18 -15.71 -16.24 29.11
CA GLY A 18 -14.51 -15.54 28.73
C GLY A 18 -14.69 -14.51 27.60
N SER A 19 -14.66 -13.23 27.93
CA SER A 19 -14.72 -12.21 26.88
C SER A 19 -13.55 -12.42 25.96
N ARG A 20 -13.81 -13.02 24.81
CA ARG A 20 -12.84 -13.09 23.74
C ARG A 20 -12.35 -11.65 23.52
N PRO A 21 -11.04 -11.39 23.51
CA PRO A 21 -10.55 -10.05 23.25
C PRO A 21 -11.13 -9.56 21.91
N PRO A 22 -11.53 -8.30 21.81
CA PRO A 22 -12.03 -7.76 20.57
C PRO A 22 -10.94 -7.88 19.49
N THR A 23 -11.32 -8.30 18.31
CA THR A 23 -10.43 -8.36 17.15
C THR A 23 -10.85 -7.34 16.11
N ALA A 24 -9.88 -6.86 15.32
CA ALA A 24 -10.12 -5.97 14.20
C ALA A 24 -9.58 -6.59 12.90
N ARG A 25 -10.27 -6.33 11.82
CA ARG A 25 -9.74 -6.48 10.46
C ARG A 25 -9.47 -5.08 9.92
N PHE A 26 -8.30 -4.87 9.32
CA PHE A 26 -7.96 -3.59 8.75
C PHE A 26 -7.12 -3.74 7.48
N LEU A 27 -7.26 -2.76 6.61
CA LEU A 27 -6.51 -2.61 5.37
C LEU A 27 -5.68 -1.34 5.47
N ILE A 28 -4.38 -1.44 5.19
CA ILE A 28 -3.49 -0.29 5.10
C ILE A 28 -3.10 -0.11 3.64
N ILE A 29 -3.29 1.12 3.15
CA ILE A 29 -2.86 1.52 1.81
C ILE A 29 -1.95 2.74 1.97
N ALA A 30 -0.78 2.72 1.34
CA ALA A 30 0.16 3.85 1.33
C ALA A 30 -0.19 4.86 0.24
N GLY A 31 0.45 6.03 0.26
CA GLY A 31 0.32 7.03 -0.80
C GLY A 31 0.88 6.52 -2.13
N GLY A 32 0.20 6.79 -3.25
CA GLY A 32 0.69 6.47 -4.59
C GLY A 32 1.87 7.34 -5.00
N GLY A 33 2.72 6.87 -5.89
CA GLY A 33 3.80 7.64 -6.49
C GLY A 33 3.29 8.66 -7.52
N GLY A 34 4.02 9.75 -7.72
CA GLY A 34 3.75 10.74 -8.76
C GLY A 34 4.31 10.31 -10.11
N GLY A 35 3.64 10.65 -11.20
CA GLY A 35 4.26 10.64 -12.53
C GLY A 35 5.18 11.84 -12.69
N GLU A 36 6.26 11.73 -13.44
CA GLU A 36 7.15 12.85 -13.70
C GLU A 36 6.54 13.83 -14.73
N SER A 37 6.74 15.11 -14.53
CA SER A 37 6.49 16.09 -15.59
C SER A 37 7.59 15.98 -16.65
N ALA A 38 7.28 16.39 -17.90
CA ALA A 38 8.15 16.22 -19.08
C ALA A 38 9.64 16.40 -18.79
N ALA A 39 10.41 15.32 -18.91
CA ALA A 39 11.86 15.36 -18.80
C ALA A 39 12.48 15.85 -20.15
N PRO A 40 13.57 16.60 -20.10
CA PRO A 40 14.12 17.28 -21.32
C PRO A 40 14.48 16.35 -22.49
N ASN A 41 14.73 15.07 -22.23
CA ASN A 41 15.17 14.10 -23.24
C ASN A 41 14.24 12.85 -23.29
N SER A 42 13.07 12.93 -22.69
CA SER A 42 12.09 11.85 -22.72
C SER A 42 10.98 12.16 -23.72
N THR A 43 10.62 11.20 -24.53
CA THR A 43 9.47 11.31 -25.44
C THR A 43 8.14 11.01 -24.73
N ALA A 44 8.20 10.28 -23.63
CA ALA A 44 7.05 9.99 -22.77
C ALA A 44 7.51 9.58 -21.37
N ASN A 45 6.75 9.94 -20.36
CA ASN A 45 7.04 9.61 -18.97
C ASN A 45 6.15 8.48 -18.47
N GLY A 46 6.68 7.68 -17.55
CA GLY A 46 5.94 6.61 -16.90
C GLY A 46 4.91 7.12 -15.89
N GLY A 47 3.85 6.36 -15.67
CA GLY A 47 2.85 6.60 -14.63
C GLY A 47 3.37 6.21 -13.24
N GLY A 48 2.93 6.92 -12.20
CA GLY A 48 3.24 6.55 -10.82
C GLY A 48 2.59 5.22 -10.43
N GLY A 49 3.26 4.45 -9.59
CA GLY A 49 2.74 3.20 -9.01
C GLY A 49 1.75 3.47 -7.87
N ALA A 50 0.84 2.55 -7.63
CA ALA A 50 -0.03 2.58 -6.46
C ALA A 50 0.78 2.47 -5.17
N GLY A 51 0.24 2.98 -4.06
CA GLY A 51 0.79 2.66 -2.74
C GLY A 51 0.69 1.18 -2.45
N GLY A 52 1.62 0.65 -1.68
CA GLY A 52 1.54 -0.73 -1.23
C GLY A 52 0.27 -0.96 -0.41
N GLN A 53 -0.27 -2.18 -0.50
CA GLN A 53 -1.47 -2.60 0.20
C GLN A 53 -1.15 -3.79 1.10
N ARG A 54 -1.61 -3.73 2.38
CA ARG A 54 -1.50 -4.84 3.32
C ARG A 54 -2.79 -5.02 4.10
N GLU A 55 -3.27 -6.24 4.16
CA GLU A 55 -4.47 -6.60 4.90
C GLU A 55 -4.13 -7.46 6.10
N PHE A 56 -4.82 -7.22 7.20
CA PHE A 56 -4.66 -7.94 8.45
C PHE A 56 -6.03 -8.36 8.97
N GLU A 57 -6.16 -9.64 9.30
CA GLU A 57 -7.36 -10.22 9.89
C GLU A 57 -7.09 -10.62 11.34
N ASP A 58 -8.14 -10.67 12.12
CA ASP A 58 -8.12 -11.15 13.52
C ASP A 58 -7.06 -10.49 14.43
N PHE A 59 -6.72 -9.23 14.16
CA PHE A 59 -5.80 -8.48 15.02
C PHE A 59 -6.43 -8.28 16.40
N ALA A 60 -5.79 -8.86 17.44
CA ALA A 60 -6.29 -8.75 18.81
C ALA A 60 -6.10 -7.32 19.34
N LEU A 61 -7.19 -6.70 19.77
CA LEU A 61 -7.17 -5.38 20.40
C LEU A 61 -7.07 -5.48 21.91
N THR A 62 -6.26 -4.61 22.51
CA THR A 62 -6.22 -4.43 23.96
C THR A 62 -7.11 -3.26 24.34
N LEU A 63 -8.10 -3.51 25.21
CA LEU A 63 -9.00 -2.48 25.70
C LEU A 63 -8.22 -1.38 26.45
N GLY A 64 -8.60 -0.14 26.22
CA GLY A 64 -7.95 1.02 26.84
C GLY A 64 -6.61 1.43 26.21
N THR A 65 -6.15 0.74 25.17
CA THR A 65 -4.93 1.09 24.45
C THR A 65 -5.25 2.04 23.29
N THR A 66 -4.45 3.11 23.15
CA THR A 66 -4.48 4.01 22.00
C THR A 66 -3.59 3.46 20.90
N TYR A 67 -4.14 3.31 19.71
CA TYR A 67 -3.41 2.89 18.53
C TYR A 67 -3.20 4.05 17.56
N THR A 68 -1.95 4.28 17.16
CA THR A 68 -1.63 5.32 16.19
C THR A 68 -1.86 4.83 14.77
N VAL A 69 -2.52 5.66 13.96
CA VAL A 69 -2.70 5.47 12.52
C VAL A 69 -2.06 6.64 11.80
N THR A 70 -1.20 6.35 10.83
CA THR A 70 -0.56 7.33 9.96
C THR A 70 -0.98 7.06 8.52
N VAL A 71 -1.46 8.08 7.82
CA VAL A 71 -1.83 8.02 6.41
C VAL A 71 -0.79 8.78 5.59
N GLY A 72 -0.10 8.07 4.71
CA GLY A 72 0.91 8.63 3.81
C GLY A 72 0.26 9.42 2.66
N GLY A 73 0.83 10.56 2.34
CA GLY A 73 0.44 11.37 1.20
C GLY A 73 0.96 10.81 -0.12
N GLY A 74 0.31 11.15 -1.24
CA GLY A 74 0.81 10.87 -2.59
C GLY A 74 2.11 11.62 -2.88
N GLY A 75 2.94 11.06 -3.74
CA GLY A 75 4.18 11.68 -4.22
C GLY A 75 3.90 12.84 -5.18
N SER A 76 4.70 13.90 -5.09
CA SER A 76 4.74 14.94 -6.11
C SER A 76 5.31 14.39 -7.43
N ALA A 77 5.33 15.20 -8.49
CA ALA A 77 5.88 14.78 -9.79
C ALA A 77 7.30 14.19 -9.66
N GLY A 78 7.49 12.96 -10.13
CA GLY A 78 8.76 12.23 -10.08
C GLY A 78 9.20 11.76 -8.68
N ALA A 79 8.33 11.84 -7.66
CA ALA A 79 8.61 11.42 -6.29
C ALA A 79 7.74 10.24 -5.86
N ASN A 80 8.30 9.38 -5.03
CA ASN A 80 7.56 8.30 -4.40
C ASN A 80 6.47 8.83 -3.45
N GLY A 81 5.41 8.07 -3.27
CA GLY A 81 4.44 8.28 -2.20
C GLY A 81 5.04 8.03 -0.82
N SER A 82 4.35 8.50 0.19
CA SER A 82 4.71 8.26 1.59
C SER A 82 4.10 6.98 2.12
N SER A 83 4.78 6.35 3.07
CA SER A 83 4.29 5.15 3.75
C SER A 83 3.09 5.47 4.65
N SER A 84 2.16 4.51 4.76
CA SER A 84 1.12 4.49 5.77
C SER A 84 1.43 3.45 6.84
N SER A 85 0.88 3.61 8.02
CA SER A 85 0.98 2.60 9.08
C SER A 85 -0.24 2.61 9.99
N ALA A 86 -0.59 1.43 10.50
CA ALA A 86 -1.57 1.27 11.57
C ALA A 86 -1.08 0.17 12.51
N PHE A 87 -1.32 0.30 13.81
CA PHE A 87 -0.95 -0.71 14.82
C PHE A 87 0.53 -1.13 14.75
N SER A 88 1.44 -0.23 14.37
CA SER A 88 2.87 -0.49 14.12
C SER A 88 3.17 -1.34 12.87
N TYR A 89 2.20 -1.62 12.02
CA TYR A 89 2.40 -2.28 10.73
C TYR A 89 2.52 -1.23 9.62
N PRO A 90 3.69 -1.06 9.01
CA PRO A 90 3.85 -0.14 7.89
C PRO A 90 3.50 -0.79 6.55
N THR A 91 3.23 0.05 5.55
CA THR A 91 3.19 -0.30 4.13
C THR A 91 3.92 0.77 3.33
N THR A 92 4.55 0.40 2.24
CA THR A 92 5.48 1.27 1.49
C THR A 92 4.75 2.14 0.48
N GLY A 93 5.14 3.40 0.36
CA GLY A 93 4.63 4.30 -0.68
C GLY A 93 4.89 3.79 -2.09
N GLY A 94 4.03 4.14 -3.04
CA GLY A 94 4.17 3.80 -4.45
C GLY A 94 5.39 4.44 -5.10
N GLY A 95 6.02 3.76 -6.03
CA GLY A 95 7.15 4.25 -6.80
C GLY A 95 6.76 5.31 -7.81
N ALA A 96 7.60 6.33 -8.01
CA ALA A 96 7.35 7.34 -9.02
C ALA A 96 7.59 6.80 -10.44
N GLY A 97 6.74 7.22 -11.38
CA GLY A 97 6.99 7.07 -12.80
C GLY A 97 7.98 8.13 -13.29
N ARG A 98 8.84 7.79 -14.22
CA ARG A 98 9.89 8.68 -14.68
C ARG A 98 10.04 8.69 -16.20
N GLY A 99 10.75 9.70 -16.72
CA GLY A 99 11.22 9.75 -18.10
C GLY A 99 12.42 8.83 -18.37
N GLY A 100 12.98 8.21 -17.33
CA GLY A 100 13.94 7.12 -17.31
C GLY A 100 13.36 5.92 -16.60
N THR A 101 14.18 5.16 -15.88
CA THR A 101 13.76 4.02 -15.07
C THR A 101 12.78 4.45 -13.97
N GLY A 102 11.64 3.79 -13.90
CA GLY A 102 10.66 3.96 -12.84
C GLY A 102 11.24 3.64 -11.45
N LEU A 103 10.77 4.33 -10.41
CA LEU A 103 11.23 4.07 -9.04
C LEU A 103 10.50 2.88 -8.41
N SER A 104 11.26 2.14 -7.60
CA SER A 104 10.67 1.08 -6.77
C SER A 104 9.80 1.65 -5.66
N GLY A 105 8.78 0.91 -5.25
CA GLY A 105 7.85 1.27 -4.19
C GLY A 105 7.04 0.08 -3.71
N GLY A 106 5.99 0.31 -2.95
CA GLY A 106 4.98 -0.70 -2.65
C GLY A 106 4.48 -1.32 -3.93
N SER A 107 4.03 -0.50 -4.88
CA SER A 107 3.97 -0.84 -6.30
C SER A 107 4.96 0.04 -7.05
N GLY A 108 5.63 -0.50 -8.04
CA GLY A 108 6.65 0.22 -8.81
C GLY A 108 6.05 1.26 -9.75
N GLY A 109 6.79 2.35 -10.02
CA GLY A 109 6.47 3.33 -11.05
C GLY A 109 6.81 2.83 -12.46
N GLY A 110 6.13 3.35 -13.47
CA GLY A 110 6.40 3.04 -14.87
C GLY A 110 7.71 3.68 -15.37
N GLY A 111 8.38 3.04 -16.31
CA GLY A 111 9.54 3.57 -17.00
C GLY A 111 9.15 4.53 -18.14
N GLY A 112 10.06 5.39 -18.55
CA GLY A 112 9.90 6.33 -19.64
C GLY A 112 10.10 5.71 -21.02
N GLY A 113 9.55 6.34 -22.03
CA GLY A 113 9.84 6.06 -23.44
C GLY A 113 10.94 6.97 -23.92
N ALA A 114 12.02 6.41 -24.47
CA ALA A 114 13.13 7.18 -25.04
C ALA A 114 13.33 6.82 -26.50
N LEU A 115 14.01 7.73 -27.27
CA LEU A 115 14.45 7.43 -28.62
C LEU A 115 15.47 6.29 -28.57
N GLY A 116 15.17 5.18 -29.22
CA GLY A 116 16.07 4.02 -29.31
C GLY A 116 15.84 2.92 -28.26
N GLY A 117 14.92 3.07 -27.33
CA GLY A 117 14.58 2.05 -26.33
C GLY A 117 13.69 2.61 -25.22
N GLY A 118 12.92 1.75 -24.56
CA GLY A 118 12.13 2.12 -23.38
C GLY A 118 12.88 1.76 -22.10
N ASP A 119 12.69 2.56 -21.07
CA ASP A 119 13.27 2.31 -19.75
C ASP A 119 12.42 1.34 -18.92
N PRO A 120 13.03 0.53 -18.07
CA PRO A 120 12.29 -0.40 -17.22
C PRO A 120 11.44 0.31 -16.17
N GLY A 121 10.35 -0.32 -15.81
CA GLY A 121 9.57 0.08 -14.63
C GLY A 121 10.30 -0.25 -13.33
N GLY A 122 9.89 0.42 -12.26
CA GLY A 122 10.38 0.16 -10.91
C GLY A 122 9.84 -1.17 -10.36
N SER A 123 10.57 -1.77 -9.44
CA SER A 123 10.13 -2.97 -8.71
C SER A 123 9.02 -2.66 -7.72
N GLY A 124 8.09 -3.60 -7.57
CA GLY A 124 7.11 -3.60 -6.48
C GLY A 124 7.66 -4.26 -5.21
N ASN A 125 6.84 -4.28 -4.17
CA ASN A 125 7.15 -4.89 -2.87
C ASN A 125 8.50 -4.43 -2.28
N ALA A 126 8.79 -3.13 -2.34
CA ALA A 126 10.03 -2.57 -1.82
C ALA A 126 10.20 -2.74 -0.31
N GLY A 127 9.12 -2.94 0.44
CA GLY A 127 9.14 -3.30 1.85
C GLY A 127 9.52 -4.76 2.13
N GLY A 128 9.55 -5.62 1.11
CA GLY A 128 9.90 -7.04 1.24
C GLY A 128 8.88 -7.86 2.01
N TYR A 129 7.60 -7.48 1.98
CA TYR A 129 6.55 -8.14 2.77
C TYR A 129 6.03 -9.43 2.12
N SER A 130 5.46 -10.28 2.97
CA SER A 130 4.70 -11.45 2.56
C SER A 130 3.34 -11.45 3.29
N PRO A 131 2.20 -11.49 2.58
CA PRO A 131 2.06 -11.37 1.12
C PRO A 131 2.69 -10.10 0.55
N VAL A 132 2.96 -10.11 -0.76
CA VAL A 132 3.50 -8.92 -1.45
C VAL A 132 2.53 -7.75 -1.34
N GLU A 133 3.06 -6.55 -1.13
CA GLU A 133 2.26 -5.32 -0.96
C GLU A 133 1.93 -4.61 -2.29
N GLY A 134 2.51 -5.07 -3.41
CA GLY A 134 2.28 -4.54 -4.74
C GLY A 134 3.26 -5.07 -5.78
N TYR A 135 3.04 -4.72 -7.03
CA TYR A 135 3.74 -5.29 -8.19
C TYR A 135 4.59 -4.26 -8.92
N ALA A 136 5.48 -4.74 -9.77
CA ALA A 136 6.36 -3.89 -10.57
C ALA A 136 5.56 -3.01 -11.55
N GLY A 137 6.11 -1.85 -11.87
CA GLY A 137 5.63 -1.02 -12.96
C GLY A 137 6.02 -1.59 -14.32
N GLY A 138 5.30 -1.17 -15.36
CA GLY A 138 5.58 -1.49 -16.76
C GLY A 138 6.80 -0.75 -17.29
N ALA A 139 7.52 -1.35 -18.20
CA ALA A 139 8.56 -0.66 -18.96
C ALA A 139 7.90 0.31 -19.96
N GLY A 140 8.60 1.40 -20.25
CA GLY A 140 8.29 2.22 -21.40
C GLY A 140 8.62 1.50 -22.70
N ASN A 141 8.13 2.03 -23.82
CA ASN A 141 8.48 1.60 -25.16
C ASN A 141 9.17 2.74 -25.91
N GLY A 142 10.25 2.43 -26.52
CA GLY A 142 11.01 3.38 -27.34
C GLY A 142 10.83 3.11 -28.83
N GLY A 143 10.79 4.17 -29.62
CA GLY A 143 10.76 4.14 -31.09
C GLY A 143 11.47 5.31 -31.67
N SER A 144 11.80 5.24 -32.99
CA SER A 144 12.57 6.29 -33.67
C SER A 144 11.83 7.63 -33.81
N ALA A 145 10.51 7.68 -33.56
CA ALA A 145 9.72 8.91 -33.74
C ALA A 145 8.78 9.20 -32.53
N SER A 146 8.45 8.24 -31.75
CA SER A 146 7.58 8.40 -30.56
C SER A 146 7.78 7.26 -29.56
N GLY A 147 7.96 7.58 -28.30
CA GLY A 147 8.00 6.63 -27.22
C GLY A 147 6.68 6.66 -26.42
N CYS A 148 6.35 5.57 -25.75
CA CYS A 148 5.27 5.49 -24.80
C CYS A 148 5.81 5.18 -23.41
N GLY A 149 5.35 5.93 -22.40
CA GLY A 149 5.66 5.61 -21.01
C GLY A 149 4.95 4.37 -20.53
N GLY A 150 5.59 3.61 -19.64
CA GLY A 150 5.01 2.46 -18.97
C GLY A 150 3.97 2.85 -17.91
N GLY A 151 2.96 2.02 -17.68
CA GLY A 151 2.03 2.20 -16.58
C GLY A 151 2.69 1.90 -15.22
N GLY A 152 2.21 2.54 -14.16
CA GLY A 152 2.58 2.16 -12.80
C GLY A 152 2.02 0.79 -12.40
N GLY A 153 2.69 0.12 -11.46
CA GLY A 153 2.23 -1.13 -10.89
C GLY A 153 0.99 -0.96 -10.02
N GLY A 154 0.16 -1.98 -9.95
CA GLY A 154 -0.96 -2.09 -9.01
C GLY A 154 -0.55 -2.74 -7.70
N ALA A 155 -1.44 -2.70 -6.72
CA ALA A 155 -1.34 -3.36 -5.42
C ALA A 155 -2.30 -4.55 -5.34
#